data_8494743ef8f66c1855001e0788f8fb12
#
_entry.id   8494743ef8f66c1855001e0788f8fb12
#
_cell.length_a   1.000
_cell.length_b   1.000
_cell.length_c   1.000
_cell.angle_alpha   90.00
_cell.angle_beta   90.00
_cell.angle_gamma   90.00
#
_symmetry.space_group_name_H-M   'P 1'
#
loop_
_entity.id
_entity.type
_entity.pdbx_description
1 polymer ?
#
loop_
_entity_poly.entity_id
_entity_poly.type
_entity_poly.pdbx_seq_one_letter_code
_entity_poly.pdbx_strand_id
1 'polypeptide(L)'
;PGGLSLMAEPEAALSYVNQLALIYLMQDAVSDGCQFVLATHSPILTACPGAAIYEIDEGRLTPTDYEHLSSVQFLSHFLKAHAHLLGAE
;
A
#
# COMPACT_ATOMS: atom_id res chain seq x y z
N PRO A 1 17.45 -18.23 4.99
CA PRO A 1 16.56 -18.35 6.12
C PRO A 1 15.71 -17.11 6.33
N GLY A 2 14.50 -17.31 6.67
CA GLY A 2 13.55 -16.23 6.77
C GLY A 2 13.68 -15.40 8.04
N GLY A 3 12.98 -14.29 8.05
CA GLY A 3 12.82 -13.45 9.19
C GLY A 3 11.49 -12.74 9.08
N LEU A 4 11.07 -12.11 10.17
CA LEU A 4 9.86 -11.30 10.19
C LEU A 4 10.26 -9.83 10.37
N SER A 5 9.80 -8.98 9.47
CA SER A 5 10.01 -7.54 9.56
C SER A 5 8.67 -6.84 9.73
N LEU A 6 8.61 -5.92 10.68
CA LEU A 6 7.44 -5.09 10.94
C LEU A 6 7.77 -3.66 10.56
N MET A 7 6.95 -3.04 9.71
CA MET A 7 7.15 -1.66 9.28
C MET A 7 5.87 -0.86 9.46
N ALA A 8 6.00 0.36 9.98
CA ALA A 8 4.90 1.27 10.16
C ALA A 8 5.13 2.51 9.28
N GLU A 9 4.23 2.72 8.34
CA GLU A 9 4.22 3.88 7.45
C GLU A 9 5.59 4.17 6.79
N PRO A 10 6.21 3.16 6.14
CA PRO A 10 7.50 3.38 5.51
C PRO A 10 7.45 4.44 4.40
N GLU A 11 6.29 4.68 3.83
CA GLU A 11 6.10 5.70 2.79
C GLU A 11 6.40 7.11 3.28
N ALA A 12 6.35 7.37 4.58
CA ALA A 12 6.57 8.71 5.12
C ALA A 12 7.94 9.28 4.74
N ALA A 13 8.92 8.42 4.50
CA ALA A 13 10.28 8.82 4.14
C ALA A 13 10.64 8.46 2.69
N LEU A 14 9.69 7.98 1.89
CA LEU A 14 10.00 7.44 0.57
C LEU A 14 9.21 8.15 -0.52
N SER A 15 9.90 8.47 -1.63
CA SER A 15 9.25 8.90 -2.87
C SER A 15 8.43 7.74 -3.46
N TYR A 16 7.58 8.04 -4.42
CA TYR A 16 6.80 7.00 -5.10
C TYR A 16 7.70 5.96 -5.76
N VAL A 17 8.79 6.42 -6.41
CA VAL A 17 9.74 5.51 -7.06
C VAL A 17 10.42 4.62 -6.02
N ASN A 18 10.79 5.19 -4.87
CA ASN A 18 11.44 4.40 -3.81
C ASN A 18 10.47 3.45 -3.13
N GLN A 19 9.19 3.77 -3.07
CA GLN A 19 8.17 2.83 -2.60
C GLN A 19 8.06 1.64 -3.54
N LEU A 20 8.11 1.87 -4.85
CA LEU A 20 8.11 0.79 -5.83
C LEU A 20 9.36 -0.07 -5.66
N ALA A 21 10.52 0.55 -5.45
CA ALA A 21 11.77 -0.18 -5.21
C ALA A 21 11.67 -1.04 -3.96
N LEU A 22 11.01 -0.54 -2.91
CA LEU A 22 10.80 -1.32 -1.69
C LEU A 22 9.95 -2.57 -1.96
N ILE A 23 8.94 -2.47 -2.82
CA ILE A 23 8.14 -3.65 -3.21
C ILE A 23 9.05 -4.72 -3.83
N TYR A 24 9.93 -4.34 -4.75
CA TYR A 24 10.85 -5.31 -5.37
C TYR A 24 11.77 -5.96 -4.35
N LEU A 25 12.31 -5.17 -3.41
CA LEU A 25 13.15 -5.71 -2.35
C LEU A 25 12.38 -6.70 -1.46
N MET A 26 11.15 -6.36 -1.11
CA MET A 26 10.33 -7.26 -0.30
C MET A 26 9.99 -8.55 -1.04
N GLN A 27 9.69 -8.47 -2.33
CA GLN A 27 9.42 -9.66 -3.13
C GLN A 27 10.63 -10.59 -3.19
N ASP A 28 11.83 -10.04 -3.37
CA ASP A 28 13.05 -10.83 -3.36
C ASP A 28 13.26 -11.49 -2.00
N ALA A 29 13.07 -10.76 -0.92
CA ALA A 29 13.27 -11.29 0.43
C ALA A 29 12.21 -12.37 0.76
N VAL A 30 10.97 -12.19 0.30
CA VAL A 30 9.92 -13.18 0.50
C VAL A 30 10.26 -14.49 -0.22
N SER A 31 10.83 -14.42 -1.42
CA SER A 31 11.26 -15.64 -2.11
C SER A 31 12.39 -16.34 -1.37
N ASP A 32 13.11 -15.65 -0.50
CA ASP A 32 14.14 -16.24 0.37
C ASP A 32 13.58 -16.63 1.75
N GLY A 33 12.28 -16.63 1.92
CA GLY A 33 11.61 -17.08 3.14
C GLY A 33 11.33 -16.01 4.17
N CYS A 34 11.57 -14.74 3.85
CA CYS A 34 11.26 -13.64 4.75
C CYS A 34 9.76 -13.33 4.76
N GLN A 35 9.29 -12.74 5.84
CA GLN A 35 7.91 -12.30 5.98
C GLN A 35 7.87 -10.84 6.40
N PHE A 36 6.93 -10.08 5.83
CA PHE A 36 6.74 -8.67 6.13
C PHE A 36 5.33 -8.39 6.59
N VAL A 37 5.19 -7.52 7.58
CA VAL A 37 3.91 -6.95 7.99
C VAL A 37 4.05 -5.44 7.95
N LEU A 38 3.21 -4.79 7.15
CA LEU A 38 3.26 -3.34 6.98
C LEU A 38 1.96 -2.71 7.43
N ALA A 39 2.06 -1.63 8.21
CA ALA A 39 0.96 -0.71 8.43
C ALA A 39 1.20 0.49 7.53
N THR A 40 0.33 0.72 6.56
CA THR A 40 0.57 1.75 5.55
C THR A 40 -0.74 2.29 5.00
N HIS A 41 -0.71 3.54 4.52
CA HIS A 41 -1.80 4.17 3.75
C HIS A 41 -1.39 4.32 2.27
N SER A 42 -0.21 3.83 1.89
CA SER A 42 0.31 4.04 0.54
C SER A 42 -0.46 3.23 -0.50
N PRO A 43 -1.01 3.87 -1.54
CA PRO A 43 -1.61 3.14 -2.66
C PRO A 43 -0.57 2.42 -3.52
N ILE A 44 0.71 2.69 -3.32
CA ILE A 44 1.80 2.00 -4.01
C ILE A 44 2.17 0.73 -3.25
N LEU A 45 2.48 0.84 -1.96
CA LEU A 45 2.90 -0.31 -1.16
C LEU A 45 1.80 -1.36 -1.02
N THR A 46 0.54 -0.94 -0.95
CA THR A 46 -0.60 -1.87 -0.88
C THR A 46 -0.81 -2.63 -2.19
N ALA A 47 -0.19 -2.20 -3.28
CA ALA A 47 -0.27 -2.89 -4.56
C ALA A 47 0.70 -4.07 -4.69
N CYS A 48 1.45 -4.39 -3.65
CA CYS A 48 2.43 -5.47 -3.68
C CYS A 48 1.77 -6.79 -4.08
N PRO A 49 2.21 -7.42 -5.17
CA PRO A 49 1.60 -8.68 -5.62
C PRO A 49 1.71 -9.78 -4.57
N GLY A 50 0.63 -10.52 -4.39
CA GLY A 50 0.59 -11.63 -3.44
C GLY A 50 0.38 -11.22 -1.99
N ALA A 51 0.25 -9.93 -1.70
CA ALA A 51 0.04 -9.48 -0.33
C ALA A 51 -1.38 -9.79 0.13
N ALA A 52 -1.51 -10.21 1.39
CA ALA A 52 -2.81 -10.28 2.06
C ALA A 52 -3.09 -8.90 2.63
N ILE A 53 -4.21 -8.32 2.26
CA ILE A 53 -4.55 -6.93 2.60
C ILE A 53 -5.71 -6.91 3.59
N TYR A 54 -5.54 -6.12 4.65
CA TYR A 54 -6.59 -5.88 5.64
C TYR A 54 -6.78 -4.39 5.79
N GLU A 55 -8.04 -3.96 5.82
CA GLU A 55 -8.37 -2.57 6.11
C GLU A 55 -8.83 -2.48 7.56
N ILE A 56 -8.34 -1.46 8.27
CA ILE A 56 -8.76 -1.19 9.64
C ILE A 56 -9.95 -0.24 9.59
N ASP A 57 -11.08 -0.67 10.13
CA ASP A 57 -12.30 0.13 10.18
C ASP A 57 -12.98 -0.09 11.52
N GLU A 58 -13.17 1.01 12.26
CA GLU A 58 -13.79 0.99 13.59
C GLU A 58 -13.16 -0.06 14.52
N GLY A 59 -11.83 -0.14 14.49
CA GLY A 59 -11.09 -1.07 15.34
C GLY A 59 -11.10 -2.51 14.87
N ARG A 60 -11.61 -2.79 13.69
CA ARG A 60 -11.65 -4.14 13.11
C ARG A 60 -10.73 -4.26 11.93
N LEU A 61 -10.09 -5.43 11.81
CA LEU A 61 -9.33 -5.81 10.63
C LEU A 61 -10.25 -6.55 9.68
N THR A 62 -10.47 -5.99 8.50
CA THR A 62 -11.34 -6.59 7.49
C THR A 62 -10.51 -6.98 6.27
N PRO A 63 -10.50 -8.26 5.88
CA PRO A 63 -9.83 -8.66 4.65
C PRO A 63 -10.42 -7.95 3.46
N THR A 64 -9.56 -7.48 2.56
CA THR A 64 -10.00 -6.79 1.36
C THR A 64 -9.01 -7.06 0.23
N ASP A 65 -9.27 -6.51 -0.93
CA ASP A 65 -8.32 -6.52 -2.03
C ASP A 65 -7.97 -5.08 -2.42
N TYR A 66 -6.97 -4.96 -3.28
CA TYR A 66 -6.40 -3.66 -3.63
C TYR A 66 -7.46 -2.69 -4.15
N GLU A 67 -8.30 -3.13 -5.07
CA GLU A 67 -9.28 -2.27 -5.73
C GLU A 67 -10.35 -1.75 -4.77
N HIS A 68 -10.58 -2.42 -3.66
CA HIS A 68 -11.60 -2.04 -2.69
C HIS A 68 -11.07 -1.22 -1.52
N LEU A 69 -9.75 -0.98 -1.46
CA LEU A 69 -9.20 -0.10 -0.43
C LEU A 69 -9.74 1.31 -0.59
N SER A 70 -10.15 1.92 0.53
CA SER A 70 -10.69 3.29 0.52
C SER A 70 -9.71 4.28 -0.08
N SER A 71 -8.43 4.15 0.26
CA SER A 71 -7.39 5.04 -0.26
C SER A 71 -7.22 4.91 -1.76
N VAL A 72 -7.31 3.69 -2.29
CA VAL A 72 -7.18 3.44 -3.73
C VAL A 72 -8.40 3.98 -4.47
N GLN A 73 -9.59 3.75 -3.95
CA GLN A 73 -10.82 4.27 -4.55
C GLN A 73 -10.82 5.80 -4.56
N PHE A 74 -10.43 6.42 -3.47
CA PHE A 74 -10.34 7.88 -3.40
C PHE A 74 -9.34 8.41 -4.41
N LEU A 75 -8.13 7.86 -4.45
CA LEU A 75 -7.08 8.32 -5.36
C LEU A 75 -7.49 8.13 -6.82
N SER A 76 -8.08 6.99 -7.16
CA SER A 76 -8.56 6.74 -8.51
C SER A 76 -9.58 7.78 -8.95
N HIS A 77 -10.54 8.08 -8.08
CA HIS A 77 -11.55 9.11 -8.36
C HIS A 77 -10.89 10.50 -8.47
N PHE A 78 -10.00 10.82 -7.55
CA PHE A 78 -9.32 12.12 -7.55
C PHE A 78 -8.54 12.33 -8.84
N LEU A 79 -7.78 11.34 -9.28
CA LEU A 79 -6.96 11.48 -10.50
C LEU A 79 -7.83 11.68 -11.75
N LYS A 80 -9.03 11.15 -11.75
CA LYS A 80 -9.96 11.31 -12.87
C LYS A 80 -10.70 12.65 -12.85
N ALA A 81 -10.86 13.25 -11.69
CA ALA A 81 -11.77 14.39 -11.52
C ALA A 81 -11.13 15.58 -10.80
N HIS A 82 -9.80 15.62 -10.64
CA HIS A 82 -9.16 16.62 -9.80
C HIS A 82 -9.44 18.06 -10.24
N ALA A 83 -9.49 18.31 -11.53
CA ALA A 83 -9.75 19.67 -12.02
C ALA A 83 -11.14 20.13 -11.59
N HIS A 84 -12.14 19.29 -11.73
CA HIS A 84 -13.51 19.59 -11.29
C HIS A 84 -13.60 19.72 -9.77
N LEU A 85 -12.98 18.79 -9.04
CA LEU A 85 -13.03 18.80 -7.58
C LEU A 85 -12.35 20.03 -6.98
N LEU A 86 -11.32 20.56 -7.64
CA LEU A 86 -10.57 21.70 -7.18
C LEU A 86 -11.07 23.03 -7.80
N GLY A 87 -12.14 22.98 -8.59
CA GLY A 87 -12.70 24.19 -9.20
C GLY A 87 -11.83 24.80 -10.29
N ALA A 88 -10.99 24.01 -10.94
CA ALA A 88 -10.03 24.50 -11.94
C ALA A 88 -10.61 24.48 -13.38
N GLU A 89 -11.86 24.24 -13.53
CA GLU A 89 -12.57 24.18 -14.81
C GLU A 89 -12.61 25.49 -15.54
#